data_ecb6b0b5b1d36ae9eff8996f808f9171
#
_entry.id   ecb6b0b5b1d36ae9eff8996f808f9171
#
_cell.length_a   1.000
_cell.length_b   1.000
_cell.length_c   1.000
_cell.angle_alpha   90.00
_cell.angle_beta   90.00
_cell.angle_gamma   90.00
#
_symmetry.space_group_name_H-M   'P 1'
#
loop_
_entity.id
_entity.type
_entity.pdbx_description
1 polymer ?
#
loop_
_entity_poly.entity_id
_entity_poly.type
_entity_poly.pdbx_seq_one_letter_code
_entity_poly.pdbx_strand_id
1 'polypeptide(L)' 'MKNKPPETERLMRLEEISDYLQISIHTLYKMAQQDRIPAFKVTNKWRFRKSEIDAWIEKNRKRDNKKR' A
#
# COMPACT_ATOMS: atom_id res chain seq x y z
N MET A 1 -12.12 -6.74 -19.57
CA MET A 1 -11.86 -6.47 -19.29
C MET A 1 -11.43 -5.86 -19.13
N LYS A 2 -11.41 -5.68 -19.12
CA LYS A 2 -11.06 -5.16 -18.89
C LYS A 2 -10.61 -4.71 -18.21
N ASN A 3 -10.55 -4.51 -17.74
CA ASN A 3 -10.18 -4.12 -16.90
C ASN A 3 -9.45 -4.76 -16.35
N LYS A 4 -8.98 -5.34 -16.71
CA LYS A 4 -8.34 -5.97 -16.18
C LYS A 4 -7.01 -5.79 -15.84
N PRO A 5 -6.45 -4.87 -15.53
CA PRO A 5 -5.14 -4.66 -15.02
C PRO A 5 -4.79 -5.56 -13.88
N PRO A 6 -5.72 -5.91 -13.08
CA PRO A 6 -5.38 -6.74 -11.94
C PRO A 6 -4.69 -8.01 -12.31
N GLU A 7 -4.83 -8.42 -13.52
CA GLU A 7 -4.18 -9.62 -13.90
C GLU A 7 -2.71 -9.51 -13.97
N THR A 8 -2.23 -8.35 -14.38
CA THR A 8 -0.82 -8.17 -14.49
C THR A 8 -0.23 -7.61 -13.24
N GLU A 9 -1.08 -7.17 -12.34
CA GLU A 9 -0.59 -6.59 -11.11
C GLU A 9 -0.76 -7.57 -9.97
N ARG A 10 0.34 -8.15 -9.54
CA ARG A 10 0.29 -9.07 -8.42
C ARG A 10 0.06 -8.32 -7.15
N LEU A 11 -0.72 -8.93 -6.27
CA LEU A 11 -0.91 -8.36 -4.96
C LEU A 11 0.36 -8.55 -4.16
N MET A 12 0.70 -7.55 -3.38
CA MET A 12 1.91 -7.60 -2.58
C MET A 12 1.57 -7.92 -1.15
N ARG A 13 2.49 -8.60 -0.51
CA ARG A 13 2.30 -8.97 0.88
C ARG A 13 2.81 -7.89 1.79
N LEU A 14 2.43 -8.00 3.04
CA LEU A 14 2.82 -7.03 4.04
C LEU A 14 4.34 -6.86 4.09
N GLU A 15 5.07 -7.97 4.06
CA GLU A 15 6.52 -7.89 4.12
C GLU A 15 7.09 -7.17 2.90
N GLU A 16 6.48 -7.42 1.76
CA GLU A 16 6.97 -6.79 0.54
C GLU A 16 6.76 -5.29 0.56
N ILE A 17 5.61 -4.87 1.04
CA ILE A 17 5.33 -3.44 1.13
C ILE A 17 6.18 -2.78 2.20
N SER A 18 6.41 -3.49 3.29
CA SER A 18 7.28 -3.00 4.34
C SER A 18 8.65 -2.66 3.77
N ASP A 19 9.17 -3.57 2.97
CA ASP A 19 10.47 -3.37 2.35
C ASP A 19 10.42 -2.25 1.31
N TYR A 20 9.38 -2.24 0.53
CA TYR A 20 9.22 -1.24 -0.52
C TYR A 20 9.16 0.17 0.05
N LEU A 21 8.43 0.34 1.14
CA LEU A 21 8.26 1.65 1.75
C LEU A 21 9.28 1.96 2.82
N GLN A 22 10.08 0.97 3.19
CA GLN A 22 11.06 1.12 4.26
C GLN A 22 10.39 1.49 5.57
N ILE A 23 9.31 0.81 5.85
CA ILE A 23 8.56 1.00 7.09
C ILE A 23 8.53 -0.36 7.79
N SER A 24 8.66 -0.36 9.10
CA SER A 24 8.66 -1.64 9.81
C SER A 24 7.32 -2.35 9.61
N ILE A 25 7.37 -3.66 9.64
CA ILE A 25 6.17 -4.45 9.45
C ILE A 25 5.13 -4.12 10.51
N HIS A 26 5.58 -3.92 11.71
CA HIS A 26 4.69 -3.60 12.81
C HIS A 26 3.93 -2.29 12.55
N THR A 27 4.65 -1.28 12.14
CA THR A 27 4.04 0.02 11.85
C THR A 27 3.08 -0.10 10.68
N LEU A 28 3.50 -0.81 9.66
CA LEU A 28 2.67 -0.98 8.48
C LEU A 28 1.38 -1.72 8.82
N TYR A 29 1.49 -2.73 9.64
CA TYR A 29 0.33 -3.50 10.06
C TYR A 29 -0.68 -2.58 10.76
N LYS A 30 -0.19 -1.73 11.64
CA LYS A 30 -1.06 -0.81 12.34
C LYS A 30 -1.72 0.18 11.39
N MET A 31 -0.97 0.66 10.42
CA MET A 31 -1.52 1.58 9.44
C MET A 31 -2.62 0.92 8.63
N ALA A 32 -2.42 -0.35 8.28
CA ALA A 32 -3.43 -1.06 7.53
C ALA A 32 -4.69 -1.24 8.37
N GLN A 33 -4.52 -1.57 9.63
CA GLN A 33 -5.66 -1.73 10.53
C GLN A 33 -6.43 -0.44 10.71
N GLN A 34 -5.74 0.67 10.67
CA GLN A 34 -6.37 1.97 10.88
C GLN A 34 -6.82 2.62 9.60
N ASP A 35 -6.73 1.90 8.51
CA ASP A 35 -7.17 2.43 7.23
C ASP A 35 -6.38 3.66 6.80
N ARG A 36 -5.14 3.72 7.18
CA ARG A 36 -4.30 4.86 6.84
C ARG A 36 -3.48 4.63 5.58
N ILE A 37 -3.58 3.44 5.02
CA ILE A 37 -2.86 3.09 3.83
C ILE A 37 -3.77 2.15 3.05
N PRO A 38 -3.77 2.23 1.70
CA PRO A 38 -4.66 1.34 0.93
C PRO A 38 -4.24 -0.12 1.09
N ALA A 39 -5.10 -0.87 1.73
CA ALA A 39 -4.85 -2.28 1.99
C ALA A 39 -6.16 -3.00 2.06
N PHE A 40 -6.14 -4.29 1.85
CA PHE A 40 -7.35 -5.09 2.01
C PHE A 40 -6.97 -6.48 2.46
N LYS A 41 -7.93 -7.19 3.00
CA LYS A 41 -7.70 -8.53 3.52
C LYS A 41 -8.18 -9.58 2.56
N VAL A 42 -7.32 -10.53 2.31
CA VAL A 42 -7.68 -11.68 1.49
C VAL A 42 -7.39 -12.89 2.35
N THR A 43 -8.41 -13.63 2.71
CA THR A 43 -8.25 -14.81 3.55
C THR A 43 -7.47 -14.46 4.81
N ASN A 44 -7.89 -13.43 5.48
CA ASN A 44 -7.27 -13.02 6.74
C ASN A 44 -5.86 -12.50 6.64
N LYS A 45 -5.38 -12.23 5.46
CA LYS A 45 -4.04 -11.71 5.29
C LYS A 45 -4.07 -10.41 4.56
N TRP A 46 -3.26 -9.48 4.99
CA TRP A 46 -3.19 -8.16 4.36
C TRP A 46 -2.52 -8.26 3.01
N ARG A 47 -3.13 -7.60 2.05
CA ARG A 47 -2.58 -7.53 0.69
C ARG A 47 -2.69 -6.12 0.19
N PHE A 48 -1.82 -5.77 -0.75
CA PHE A 48 -1.74 -4.41 -1.25
C PHE A 48 -1.61 -4.43 -2.77
N ARG A 49 -2.09 -3.37 -3.40
CA ARG A 49 -1.88 -3.19 -4.82
C ARG A 49 -0.79 -2.16 -4.99
N LYS A 50 0.25 -2.50 -5.74
CA LYS A 50 1.35 -1.59 -5.90
C LYS A 50 0.89 -0.26 -6.49
N SER A 51 -0.02 -0.30 -7.45
CA SER A 51 -0.50 0.93 -8.07
C SER A 51 -1.18 1.83 -7.04
N GLU A 52 -1.92 1.25 -6.12
CA GLU A 52 -2.57 2.03 -5.08
C GLU A 52 -1.56 2.58 -4.10
N ILE A 53 -0.55 1.80 -3.80
CA ILE A 53 0.50 2.25 -2.90
C ILE A 53 1.27 3.40 -3.52
N ASP A 54 1.56 3.29 -4.79
CA ASP A 54 2.28 4.36 -5.49
C ASP A 54 1.48 5.65 -5.50
N ALA A 55 0.18 5.55 -5.71
CA ALA A 55 -0.67 6.73 -5.69
C ALA A 55 -0.72 7.33 -4.29
N TRP A 56 -0.75 6.48 -3.29
CA TRP A 56 -0.75 6.93 -1.90
C TRP A 56 0.56 7.66 -1.56
N ILE A 57 1.66 7.15 -2.07
CA ILE A 57 2.95 7.80 -1.86
C ILE A 57 2.95 9.20 -2.46
N GLU A 58 2.43 9.33 -3.65
CA GLU A 58 2.38 10.62 -4.31
C GLU A 58 1.54 11.62 -3.55
N LYS A 59 0.44 11.17 -3.01
CA LYS A 59 -0.39 12.03 -2.21
C LYS A 59 0.33 12.53 -0.98
N ASN A 60 1.01 11.65 -0.31
CA ASN A 60 1.74 12.03 0.89
C ASN A 60 2.95 12.87 0.59
N ARG A 61 3.57 12.60 -0.52
CA ARG A 61 4.70 13.37 -0.94
C ARG A 61 4.32 14.82 -1.17
N LYS A 62 3.17 15.04 -1.75
CA LYS A 62 2.70 16.38 -1.98
C LYS A 62 2.48 17.13 -0.69
N ARG A 63 1.92 16.43 0.27
CA ARG A 63 1.69 17.05 1.56
C ARG A 63 2.98 17.44 2.21
N ASP A 64 3.97 16.58 2.12
CA ASP A 64 5.26 16.87 2.69
C ASP A 64 5.88 18.08 2.04
N ASN A 65 5.75 18.17 0.75
CA ASN A 65 6.29 19.31 0.04
C ASN A 65 5.68 20.59 0.51
N LYS A 66 4.42 20.57 0.78
CA LYS A 66 3.77 21.78 1.24
C LYS A 66 4.30 22.22 2.56
N LYS A 67 4.74 21.32 3.37
CA LYS A 67 5.24 21.67 4.66
C LYS A 67 6.56 22.36 4.58
N ARG A 68 7.23 22.20 3.49
CA ARG A 68 8.50 22.86 3.36
C ARG A 68 8.31 24.26 3.01
#